data_816a20d4cdba1f6d1461786ee9da087b
#
_entry.id   816a20d4cdba1f6d1461786ee9da087b
#
_cell.length_a   1.000
_cell.length_b   1.000
_cell.length_c   1.000
_cell.angle_alpha   90.00
_cell.angle_beta   90.00
_cell.angle_gamma   90.00
#
_symmetry.space_group_name_H-M   'P 1'
#
loop_
_entity.id
_entity.type
_entity.pdbx_description
1 polymer ?
#
loop_
_entity_poly.entity_id
_entity_poly.type
_entity_poly.pdbx_seq_one_letter_code
_entity_poly.pdbx_strand_id
1 'polypeptide(L)'
;MADREKILRYFKASGDEQLAAKLLDLAEGANKSRKFRVSEFLDPHAYNVAEIVAANFDNVKIEADGGFANAERVKVAFIAEDFYGQPDYGMAYFLASWDKRYYDLSHRDILGAFMGTGCKREALGDIVFVPEGAQFVVEKTLVNYLSGNLTQIGAAPISLTEIPREELLQKEEKVKVINATVADLRLDAVAAAGYGVSRSRMADEIKSLNVKVNWQEAKKAAQPVKEGDVLSFRGRGRVEVAEIRGTTKKGRISITLKRYI
;
A
#
# COMPACT_ATOMS: atom_id res chain seq x y z
N MET A 1 -28.59 -5.90 -10.05
CA MET A 1 -27.53 -5.48 -10.99
C MET A 1 -26.99 -4.14 -10.49
N ALA A 2 -25.70 -4.03 -10.21
CA ALA A 2 -25.12 -2.79 -9.70
C ALA A 2 -25.32 -1.65 -10.71
N ASP A 3 -25.73 -0.47 -10.23
CA ASP A 3 -25.85 0.72 -11.06
C ASP A 3 -24.46 1.32 -11.30
N ARG A 4 -23.82 0.92 -12.41
CA ARG A 4 -22.47 1.33 -12.80
C ARG A 4 -22.29 2.86 -12.81
N GLU A 5 -23.24 3.59 -13.38
CA GLU A 5 -23.15 5.05 -13.47
C GLU A 5 -23.19 5.72 -12.09
N LYS A 6 -24.03 5.21 -11.20
CA LYS A 6 -24.13 5.71 -9.83
C LYS A 6 -22.83 5.49 -9.07
N ILE A 7 -22.21 4.31 -9.20
CA ILE A 7 -20.94 3.97 -8.54
C ILE A 7 -19.82 4.87 -9.09
N LEU A 8 -19.67 5.00 -10.40
CA LEU A 8 -18.65 5.86 -11.00
C LEU A 8 -18.81 7.34 -10.60
N ARG A 9 -20.05 7.82 -10.53
CA ARG A 9 -20.34 9.19 -10.07
C ARG A 9 -19.90 9.42 -8.63
N TYR A 10 -20.05 8.42 -7.75
CA TYR A 10 -19.57 8.49 -6.35
C TYR A 10 -18.05 8.70 -6.29
N PHE A 11 -17.28 7.99 -7.13
CA PHE A 11 -15.82 8.09 -7.15
C PHE A 11 -15.26 9.28 -7.94
N LYS A 12 -16.09 9.99 -8.70
CA LYS A 12 -15.65 11.14 -9.49
C LYS A 12 -15.09 12.27 -8.62
N ALA A 13 -15.69 12.53 -7.46
CA ALA A 13 -15.27 13.59 -6.55
C ALA A 13 -13.89 13.32 -5.90
N SER A 14 -13.54 12.05 -5.66
CA SER A 14 -12.24 11.63 -5.12
C SER A 14 -11.15 11.50 -6.19
N GLY A 15 -11.53 11.45 -7.48
CA GLY A 15 -10.60 11.21 -8.58
C GLY A 15 -10.34 9.74 -8.87
N ASP A 16 -11.06 8.82 -8.22
CA ASP A 16 -10.88 7.36 -8.33
C ASP A 16 -11.76 6.71 -9.41
N GLU A 17 -12.40 7.51 -10.28
CA GLU A 17 -13.35 7.01 -11.29
C GLU A 17 -12.75 5.93 -12.20
N GLN A 18 -11.52 6.13 -12.67
CA GLN A 18 -10.83 5.15 -13.53
C GLN A 18 -10.49 3.85 -12.79
N LEU A 19 -10.04 3.96 -11.53
CA LEU A 19 -9.78 2.80 -10.68
C LEU A 19 -11.06 2.02 -10.42
N ALA A 20 -12.12 2.72 -10.02
CA ALA A 20 -13.43 2.12 -9.77
C ALA A 20 -13.99 1.44 -11.02
N ALA A 21 -13.82 2.02 -12.22
CA ALA A 21 -14.24 1.42 -13.48
C ALA A 21 -13.55 0.07 -13.73
N LYS A 22 -12.21 -0.01 -13.53
CA LYS A 22 -11.45 -1.26 -13.67
C LYS A 22 -11.93 -2.33 -12.68
N LEU A 23 -12.16 -1.94 -11.42
CA LEU A 23 -12.61 -2.85 -10.38
C LEU A 23 -14.05 -3.32 -10.61
N LEU A 24 -14.92 -2.45 -11.14
CA LEU A 24 -16.27 -2.81 -11.59
C LEU A 24 -16.23 -3.86 -12.71
N ASP A 25 -15.34 -3.68 -13.70
CA ASP A 25 -15.18 -4.67 -14.79
C ASP A 25 -14.79 -6.05 -14.25
N LEU A 26 -13.94 -6.10 -13.18
CA LEU A 26 -13.58 -7.35 -12.52
C LEU A 26 -14.79 -7.98 -11.78
N ALA A 27 -15.53 -7.17 -11.03
CA ALA A 27 -16.71 -7.63 -10.29
C ALA A 27 -17.80 -8.14 -11.23
N GLU A 28 -18.13 -7.39 -12.29
CA GLU A 28 -19.08 -7.79 -13.33
C GLU A 28 -18.61 -9.06 -14.04
N GLY A 29 -17.31 -9.14 -14.37
CA GLY A 29 -16.71 -10.30 -15.01
C GLY A 29 -16.76 -11.57 -14.15
N ALA A 30 -16.53 -11.44 -12.84
CA ALA A 30 -16.66 -12.55 -11.89
C ALA A 30 -18.10 -13.03 -11.82
N ASN A 31 -19.05 -12.12 -11.61
CA ASN A 31 -20.48 -12.42 -11.54
C ASN A 31 -20.99 -13.09 -12.83
N LYS A 32 -20.66 -12.55 -13.99
CA LYS A 32 -21.08 -13.08 -15.30
C LYS A 32 -20.50 -14.48 -15.58
N SER A 33 -19.24 -14.71 -15.23
CA SER A 33 -18.57 -15.99 -15.50
C SER A 33 -18.86 -17.05 -14.43
N ARG A 34 -19.48 -16.68 -13.30
CA ARG A 34 -19.66 -17.50 -12.11
C ARG A 34 -18.35 -18.11 -11.59
N LYS A 35 -17.27 -17.32 -11.70
CA LYS A 35 -15.93 -17.70 -11.26
C LYS A 35 -15.33 -16.56 -10.43
N PHE A 36 -14.05 -16.34 -10.58
CA PHE A 36 -13.34 -15.20 -9.97
C PHE A 36 -12.62 -14.37 -11.03
N ARG A 37 -12.29 -13.14 -10.63
CA ARG A 37 -11.37 -12.24 -11.34
C ARG A 37 -10.46 -11.59 -10.31
N VAL A 38 -9.18 -11.47 -10.65
CA VAL A 38 -8.15 -10.95 -9.74
C VAL A 38 -7.60 -9.63 -10.27
N SER A 39 -7.41 -8.67 -9.38
CA SER A 39 -6.82 -7.38 -9.69
C SER A 39 -5.30 -7.45 -9.84
N GLU A 40 -4.70 -6.36 -10.33
CA GLU A 40 -3.29 -6.02 -10.08
C GLU A 40 -3.06 -5.82 -8.57
N PHE A 41 -1.81 -5.59 -8.13
CA PHE A 41 -1.53 -5.24 -6.73
C PHE A 41 -2.08 -3.85 -6.40
N LEU A 42 -3.01 -3.80 -5.47
CA LEU A 42 -3.65 -2.61 -4.95
C LEU A 42 -2.93 -2.14 -3.68
N ASP A 43 -2.79 -0.85 -3.50
CA ASP A 43 -2.47 -0.27 -2.21
C ASP A 43 -3.73 -0.20 -1.32
N PRO A 44 -3.62 0.12 -0.02
CA PRO A 44 -4.78 0.13 0.89
C PRO A 44 -5.88 1.11 0.48
N HIS A 45 -5.55 2.23 -0.21
CA HIS A 45 -6.58 3.11 -0.74
C HIS A 45 -7.38 2.42 -1.85
N ALA A 46 -6.68 1.83 -2.82
CA ALA A 46 -7.31 1.09 -3.91
C ALA A 46 -8.08 -0.15 -3.42
N TYR A 47 -7.61 -0.79 -2.34
CA TYR A 47 -8.33 -1.87 -1.67
C TYR A 47 -9.68 -1.38 -1.10
N ASN A 48 -9.71 -0.23 -0.42
CA ASN A 48 -10.97 0.35 0.06
C ASN A 48 -11.94 0.67 -1.10
N VAL A 49 -11.43 1.11 -2.25
CA VAL A 49 -12.26 1.29 -3.45
C VAL A 49 -12.84 -0.05 -3.91
N ALA A 50 -12.05 -1.14 -3.87
CA ALA A 50 -12.51 -2.49 -4.21
C ALA A 50 -13.62 -2.98 -3.27
N GLU A 51 -13.50 -2.72 -1.96
CA GLU A 51 -14.53 -3.05 -0.97
C GLU A 51 -15.85 -2.33 -1.27
N ILE A 52 -15.78 -1.01 -1.53
CA ILE A 52 -16.97 -0.22 -1.87
C ILE A 52 -17.61 -0.71 -3.19
N VAL A 53 -16.80 -1.03 -4.19
CA VAL A 53 -17.29 -1.59 -5.45
C VAL A 53 -17.98 -2.92 -5.21
N ALA A 54 -17.35 -3.85 -4.48
CA ALA A 54 -17.91 -5.17 -4.20
C ALA A 54 -19.22 -5.10 -3.41
N ALA A 55 -19.33 -4.17 -2.46
CA ALA A 55 -20.54 -3.97 -1.66
C ALA A 55 -21.79 -3.56 -2.49
N ASN A 56 -21.63 -3.22 -3.75
CA ASN A 56 -22.77 -2.95 -4.66
C ASN A 56 -23.22 -4.19 -5.45
N PHE A 57 -22.65 -5.37 -5.16
CA PHE A 57 -23.03 -6.64 -5.78
C PHE A 57 -23.51 -7.62 -4.70
N ASP A 58 -24.73 -8.10 -4.81
CA ASP A 58 -25.28 -9.09 -3.86
C ASP A 58 -24.61 -10.47 -4.01
N ASN A 59 -24.04 -10.78 -5.16
CA ASN A 59 -23.55 -12.11 -5.54
C ASN A 59 -22.02 -12.14 -5.79
N VAL A 60 -21.27 -11.14 -5.29
CA VAL A 60 -19.82 -11.09 -5.42
C VAL A 60 -19.21 -10.75 -4.07
N LYS A 61 -18.34 -11.61 -3.58
CA LYS A 61 -17.49 -11.35 -2.42
C LYS A 61 -16.07 -11.01 -2.86
N ILE A 62 -15.28 -10.43 -1.98
CA ILE A 62 -13.85 -10.22 -2.22
C ILE A 62 -13.02 -10.95 -1.16
N GLU A 63 -11.86 -11.42 -1.61
CA GLU A 63 -10.79 -11.92 -0.77
C GLU A 63 -9.48 -11.28 -1.25
N ALA A 64 -8.54 -11.06 -0.35
CA ALA A 64 -7.28 -10.40 -0.67
C ALA A 64 -6.08 -11.22 -0.23
N ASP A 65 -5.03 -11.21 -1.05
CA ASP A 65 -3.75 -11.84 -0.74
C ASP A 65 -2.60 -10.99 -1.29
N GLY A 66 -1.57 -10.74 -0.48
CA GLY A 66 -0.36 -10.01 -0.87
C GLY A 66 0.90 -10.87 -0.80
N GLY A 67 0.76 -12.18 -0.54
CA GLY A 67 1.87 -13.12 -0.36
C GLY A 67 2.41 -13.12 1.07
N PHE A 68 2.85 -11.97 1.58
CA PHE A 68 3.29 -11.83 2.98
C PHE A 68 2.12 -11.75 3.95
N ALA A 69 2.32 -12.21 5.17
CA ALA A 69 1.41 -11.89 6.27
C ALA A 69 1.42 -10.36 6.50
N ASN A 70 0.25 -9.77 6.65
CA ASN A 70 0.07 -8.31 6.80
C ASN A 70 0.66 -7.48 5.65
N ALA A 71 0.58 -8.00 4.42
CA ALA A 71 1.00 -7.26 3.24
C ALA A 71 0.21 -5.96 3.11
N GLU A 72 0.93 -4.86 2.79
CA GLU A 72 0.30 -3.57 2.50
C GLU A 72 -0.32 -3.55 1.11
N ARG A 73 0.38 -4.15 0.15
CA ARG A 73 -0.10 -4.27 -1.22
C ARG A 73 -0.64 -5.67 -1.46
N VAL A 74 -1.89 -5.72 -1.86
CA VAL A 74 -2.62 -6.99 -2.04
C VAL A 74 -3.23 -7.08 -3.43
N LYS A 75 -3.38 -8.27 -3.94
CA LYS A 75 -4.27 -8.57 -5.05
C LYS A 75 -5.63 -8.93 -4.49
N VAL A 76 -6.67 -8.41 -5.12
CA VAL A 76 -8.06 -8.65 -4.72
C VAL A 76 -8.72 -9.57 -5.72
N ALA A 77 -9.23 -10.69 -5.23
CA ALA A 77 -10.10 -11.57 -5.99
C ALA A 77 -11.56 -11.16 -5.78
N PHE A 78 -12.24 -10.78 -6.85
CA PHE A 78 -13.70 -10.69 -6.91
C PHE A 78 -14.23 -12.07 -7.24
N ILE A 79 -15.05 -12.65 -6.37
CA ILE A 79 -15.45 -14.05 -6.40
C ILE A 79 -16.97 -14.13 -6.47
N ALA A 80 -17.51 -14.81 -7.47
CA ALA A 80 -18.95 -15.07 -7.52
C ALA A 80 -19.37 -15.97 -6.36
N GLU A 81 -20.53 -15.70 -5.74
CA GLU A 81 -21.01 -16.40 -4.53
C GLU A 81 -21.16 -17.91 -4.74
N ASP A 82 -21.50 -18.32 -5.95
CA ASP A 82 -21.66 -19.72 -6.34
C ASP A 82 -20.34 -20.40 -6.81
N PHE A 83 -19.19 -19.75 -6.64
CA PHE A 83 -17.89 -20.34 -6.88
C PHE A 83 -17.31 -20.96 -5.60
N TYR A 84 -17.12 -22.29 -5.60
CA TYR A 84 -16.64 -23.05 -4.43
C TYR A 84 -15.14 -23.38 -4.48
N GLY A 85 -14.39 -22.84 -5.45
CA GLY A 85 -12.95 -23.04 -5.57
C GLY A 85 -12.14 -22.00 -4.82
N GLN A 86 -10.80 -22.18 -4.81
CA GLN A 86 -9.86 -21.16 -4.34
C GLN A 86 -9.43 -20.29 -5.52
N PRO A 87 -9.36 -18.95 -5.39
CA PRO A 87 -8.85 -18.08 -6.42
C PRO A 87 -7.33 -18.24 -6.55
N ASP A 88 -6.84 -18.37 -7.78
CA ASP A 88 -5.41 -18.25 -8.08
C ASP A 88 -5.09 -16.76 -8.29
N TYR A 89 -4.29 -16.19 -7.40
CA TYR A 89 -3.88 -14.79 -7.46
C TYR A 89 -2.79 -14.52 -8.50
N GLY A 90 -2.19 -15.56 -9.11
CA GLY A 90 -1.16 -15.41 -10.12
C GLY A 90 0.07 -14.67 -9.59
N MET A 91 0.56 -15.04 -8.43
CA MET A 91 1.74 -14.45 -7.78
C MET A 91 2.95 -15.37 -7.89
N ALA A 92 4.13 -14.76 -7.90
CA ALA A 92 5.42 -15.42 -7.74
C ALA A 92 6.26 -14.63 -6.72
N TYR A 93 7.19 -15.32 -6.08
CA TYR A 93 7.97 -14.80 -4.97
C TYR A 93 9.45 -14.90 -5.30
N PHE A 94 10.19 -13.83 -5.05
CA PHE A 94 11.61 -13.76 -5.33
C PHE A 94 12.42 -13.39 -4.10
N LEU A 95 13.62 -13.97 -4.02
CA LEU A 95 14.71 -13.51 -3.20
C LEU A 95 15.77 -12.87 -4.12
N ALA A 96 16.01 -11.57 -3.94
CA ALA A 96 17.17 -10.89 -4.50
C ALA A 96 18.26 -10.84 -3.43
N SER A 97 19.39 -11.46 -3.70
CA SER A 97 20.55 -11.45 -2.79
C SER A 97 21.72 -10.68 -3.42
N TRP A 98 22.49 -9.99 -2.57
CA TRP A 98 23.67 -9.22 -2.96
C TRP A 98 24.70 -9.19 -1.84
N ASP A 99 25.94 -8.77 -2.14
CA ASP A 99 26.97 -8.62 -1.13
C ASP A 99 26.77 -7.32 -0.31
N LYS A 100 26.18 -7.48 0.89
CA LYS A 100 25.88 -6.39 1.82
C LYS A 100 27.11 -5.70 2.40
N ARG A 101 28.31 -6.27 2.24
CA ARG A 101 29.56 -5.61 2.67
C ARG A 101 29.92 -4.43 1.79
N TYR A 102 29.51 -4.45 0.53
CA TYR A 102 29.83 -3.43 -0.46
C TYR A 102 28.62 -2.59 -0.89
N TYR A 103 27.40 -3.09 -0.71
CA TYR A 103 26.18 -2.43 -1.20
C TYR A 103 25.10 -2.37 -0.11
N ASP A 104 24.75 -1.15 0.28
CA ASP A 104 23.64 -0.85 1.17
C ASP A 104 22.44 -0.39 0.34
N LEU A 105 21.56 -1.33 -0.02
CA LEU A 105 20.40 -1.07 -0.85
C LEU A 105 19.17 -0.75 -0.01
N SER A 106 18.42 0.24 -0.44
CA SER A 106 17.15 0.62 0.15
C SER A 106 15.95 0.05 -0.63
N HIS A 107 14.76 0.11 -0.02
CA HIS A 107 13.50 -0.21 -0.68
C HIS A 107 13.31 0.56 -2.01
N ARG A 108 13.76 1.83 -2.04
CA ARG A 108 13.67 2.68 -3.23
C ARG A 108 14.55 2.16 -4.36
N ASP A 109 15.72 1.62 -4.04
CA ASP A 109 16.66 1.11 -5.06
C ASP A 109 16.08 -0.15 -5.72
N ILE A 110 15.49 -1.07 -4.93
CA ILE A 110 14.82 -2.26 -5.44
C ILE A 110 13.62 -1.89 -6.31
N LEU A 111 12.76 -1.00 -5.80
CA LEU A 111 11.61 -0.50 -6.55
C LEU A 111 12.05 0.19 -7.85
N GLY A 112 13.08 1.02 -7.79
CA GLY A 112 13.63 1.72 -8.96
C GLY A 112 14.19 0.76 -10.00
N ALA A 113 14.91 -0.27 -9.59
CA ALA A 113 15.43 -1.31 -10.48
C ALA A 113 14.28 -2.10 -11.15
N PHE A 114 13.28 -2.51 -10.37
CA PHE A 114 12.08 -3.17 -10.91
C PHE A 114 11.38 -2.29 -11.96
N MET A 115 11.11 -1.03 -11.64
CA MET A 115 10.48 -0.08 -12.58
C MET A 115 11.39 0.18 -13.80
N GLY A 116 12.71 0.18 -13.61
CA GLY A 116 13.71 0.35 -14.67
C GLY A 116 13.70 -0.79 -15.71
N THR A 117 13.18 -1.97 -15.38
CA THR A 117 12.92 -3.02 -16.35
C THR A 117 11.73 -2.74 -17.27
N GLY A 118 10.98 -1.65 -17.06
CA GLY A 118 9.74 -1.33 -17.79
C GLY A 118 8.47 -1.94 -17.19
N CYS A 119 8.59 -2.69 -16.08
CA CYS A 119 7.43 -3.22 -15.37
C CYS A 119 6.66 -2.11 -14.65
N LYS A 120 5.34 -2.27 -14.56
CA LYS A 120 4.47 -1.32 -13.85
C LYS A 120 4.54 -1.55 -12.34
N ARG A 121 4.30 -0.48 -11.56
CA ARG A 121 4.25 -0.56 -10.08
C ARG A 121 3.17 -1.53 -9.59
N GLU A 122 2.07 -1.62 -10.30
CA GLU A 122 0.92 -2.48 -9.99
C GLU A 122 1.22 -3.97 -10.16
N ALA A 123 2.31 -4.32 -10.80
CA ALA A 123 2.78 -5.71 -10.94
C ALA A 123 3.71 -6.16 -9.81
N LEU A 124 4.02 -5.27 -8.85
CA LEU A 124 4.88 -5.53 -7.70
C LEU A 124 4.09 -5.32 -6.40
N GLY A 125 4.09 -6.33 -5.54
CA GLY A 125 3.58 -6.28 -4.17
C GLY A 125 4.54 -5.62 -3.19
N ASP A 126 4.63 -6.17 -1.99
CA ASP A 126 5.55 -5.69 -0.96
C ASP A 126 6.98 -6.18 -1.19
N ILE A 127 7.92 -5.41 -0.66
CA ILE A 127 9.35 -5.72 -0.60
C ILE A 127 9.73 -5.81 0.88
N VAL A 128 10.29 -6.93 1.30
CA VAL A 128 10.70 -7.20 2.68
C VAL A 128 12.19 -7.50 2.72
N PHE A 129 12.96 -6.72 3.51
CA PHE A 129 14.39 -6.97 3.71
C PHE A 129 14.59 -8.16 4.65
N VAL A 130 15.50 -9.02 4.24
CA VAL A 130 15.87 -10.25 4.95
C VAL A 130 17.40 -10.29 5.13
N PRO A 131 17.96 -11.17 5.98
CA PRO A 131 19.41 -11.24 6.18
C PRO A 131 20.20 -11.39 4.86
N GLU A 132 19.72 -12.18 3.91
CA GLU A 132 20.38 -12.49 2.65
C GLU A 132 20.21 -11.38 1.59
N GLY A 133 19.22 -10.51 1.73
CA GLY A 133 18.90 -9.52 0.70
C GLY A 133 17.52 -8.90 0.88
N ALA A 134 16.63 -9.13 -0.09
CA ALA A 134 15.23 -8.76 -0.02
C ALA A 134 14.34 -9.77 -0.73
N GLN A 135 13.20 -10.06 -0.14
CA GLN A 135 12.12 -10.83 -0.74
C GLN A 135 11.05 -9.89 -1.27
N PHE A 136 10.44 -10.23 -2.38
CA PHE A 136 9.34 -9.46 -2.95
C PHE A 136 8.38 -10.33 -3.77
N VAL A 137 7.16 -9.84 -3.92
CA VAL A 137 6.07 -10.53 -4.61
C VAL A 137 5.79 -9.82 -5.94
N VAL A 138 5.61 -10.60 -6.99
CA VAL A 138 5.33 -10.06 -8.34
C VAL A 138 4.19 -10.82 -9.02
N GLU A 139 3.69 -10.26 -10.14
CA GLU A 139 2.86 -11.00 -11.08
C GLU A 139 3.61 -12.21 -11.61
N LYS A 140 3.00 -13.41 -11.54
CA LYS A 140 3.59 -14.68 -11.99
C LYS A 140 4.03 -14.66 -13.46
N THR A 141 3.32 -13.90 -14.29
CA THR A 141 3.65 -13.73 -15.72
C THR A 141 5.01 -13.07 -15.96
N LEU A 142 5.57 -12.38 -14.96
CA LEU A 142 6.85 -11.68 -15.06
C LEU A 142 8.06 -12.53 -14.67
N VAL A 143 7.89 -13.77 -14.20
CA VAL A 143 8.98 -14.61 -13.67
C VAL A 143 10.13 -14.73 -14.67
N ASN A 144 9.87 -15.22 -15.87
CA ASN A 144 10.92 -15.41 -16.88
C ASN A 144 11.56 -14.09 -17.32
N TYR A 145 10.74 -13.04 -17.41
CA TYR A 145 11.21 -11.72 -17.79
C TYR A 145 12.18 -11.14 -16.76
N LEU A 146 11.80 -11.15 -15.49
CA LEU A 146 12.61 -10.62 -14.40
C LEU A 146 13.89 -11.43 -14.20
N SER A 147 13.83 -12.76 -14.28
CA SER A 147 15.00 -13.62 -14.17
C SER A 147 16.07 -13.32 -15.24
N GLY A 148 15.67 -12.86 -16.42
CA GLY A 148 16.60 -12.49 -17.48
C GLY A 148 17.03 -11.02 -17.49
N ASN A 149 16.26 -10.11 -16.87
CA ASN A 149 16.48 -8.66 -17.01
C ASN A 149 16.82 -7.95 -15.72
N LEU A 150 16.45 -8.47 -14.55
CA LEU A 150 16.76 -7.86 -13.25
C LEU A 150 18.03 -8.49 -12.67
N THR A 151 19.18 -8.13 -13.23
CA THR A 151 20.50 -8.66 -12.86
C THR A 151 21.29 -7.76 -11.92
N GLN A 152 20.84 -6.52 -11.74
CA GLN A 152 21.47 -5.56 -10.84
C GLN A 152 20.46 -4.59 -10.25
N ILE A 153 20.77 -4.04 -9.07
CA ILE A 153 20.01 -2.97 -8.40
C ILE A 153 20.98 -1.80 -8.18
N GLY A 154 20.79 -0.69 -8.91
CA GLY A 154 21.77 0.37 -8.96
C GLY A 154 23.11 -0.15 -9.49
N ALA A 155 24.19 0.00 -8.70
CA ALA A 155 25.52 -0.55 -9.02
C ALA A 155 25.73 -1.98 -8.45
N ALA A 156 24.81 -2.52 -7.67
CA ALA A 156 24.94 -3.82 -7.03
C ALA A 156 24.51 -4.96 -7.96
N PRO A 157 25.37 -5.87 -8.36
CA PRO A 157 24.97 -7.11 -9.00
C PRO A 157 24.16 -7.96 -8.01
N ILE A 158 23.10 -8.58 -8.48
CA ILE A 158 22.25 -9.44 -7.65
C ILE A 158 22.11 -10.85 -8.22
N SER A 159 21.85 -11.80 -7.32
CA SER A 159 21.26 -13.09 -7.69
C SER A 159 19.78 -13.04 -7.42
N LEU A 160 18.96 -13.31 -8.44
CA LEU A 160 17.51 -13.35 -8.35
C LEU A 160 17.06 -14.80 -8.40
N THR A 161 16.43 -15.28 -7.32
CA THR A 161 15.96 -16.66 -7.18
C THR A 161 14.47 -16.68 -6.91
N GLU A 162 13.70 -17.44 -7.68
CA GLU A 162 12.30 -17.73 -7.36
C GLU A 162 12.26 -18.66 -6.14
N ILE A 163 11.44 -18.32 -5.17
CA ILE A 163 11.27 -19.08 -3.92
C ILE A 163 9.82 -19.51 -3.74
N PRO A 164 9.54 -20.58 -3.02
CA PRO A 164 8.17 -20.94 -2.67
C PRO A 164 7.61 -19.97 -1.61
N ARG A 165 6.28 -19.90 -1.54
CA ARG A 165 5.57 -18.99 -0.60
C ARG A 165 5.95 -19.20 0.86
N GLU A 166 6.20 -20.45 1.22
CA GLU A 166 6.53 -20.87 2.58
C GLU A 166 7.87 -20.33 3.09
N GLU A 167 8.73 -19.90 2.17
CA GLU A 167 10.03 -19.27 2.48
C GLU A 167 9.92 -17.75 2.66
N LEU A 168 8.74 -17.17 2.46
CA LEU A 168 8.54 -15.75 2.73
C LEU A 168 8.66 -15.47 4.23
N LEU A 169 9.60 -14.61 4.58
CA LEU A 169 9.79 -14.17 5.96
C LEU A 169 8.79 -13.07 6.31
N GLN A 170 8.26 -13.15 7.52
CA GLN A 170 7.37 -12.11 8.02
C GLN A 170 8.16 -10.82 8.24
N LYS A 171 7.61 -9.70 7.80
CA LYS A 171 8.16 -8.38 8.11
C LYS A 171 7.95 -8.11 9.59
N GLU A 172 9.03 -8.00 10.35
CA GLU A 172 8.98 -7.40 11.67
C GLU A 172 8.75 -5.90 11.54
N GLU A 173 7.54 -5.43 11.81
CA GLU A 173 7.26 -4.01 11.86
C GLU A 173 7.85 -3.41 13.14
N LYS A 174 8.95 -2.67 13.01
CA LYS A 174 9.48 -1.87 14.11
C LYS A 174 8.62 -0.63 14.26
N VAL A 175 7.81 -0.61 15.31
CA VAL A 175 6.90 0.50 15.60
C VAL A 175 7.42 1.30 16.79
N LYS A 176 7.60 2.60 16.60
CA LYS A 176 7.86 3.56 17.67
C LYS A 176 6.56 4.26 18.07
N VAL A 177 6.14 4.06 19.33
CA VAL A 177 4.99 4.77 19.89
C VAL A 177 5.43 6.19 20.31
N ILE A 178 4.68 7.21 19.87
CA ILE A 178 4.93 8.62 20.16
C ILE A 178 3.68 9.18 20.84
N ASN A 179 3.81 9.61 22.11
CA ASN A 179 2.77 10.35 22.81
C ASN A 179 3.04 11.84 22.63
N ALA A 180 2.07 12.58 22.14
CA ALA A 180 2.21 14.00 21.84
C ALA A 180 0.93 14.78 22.24
N THR A 181 1.04 16.09 22.28
CA THR A 181 -0.12 16.98 22.41
C THR A 181 -0.11 18.01 21.29
N VAL A 182 -1.26 18.20 20.64
CA VAL A 182 -1.45 19.16 19.55
C VAL A 182 -2.52 20.19 19.91
N ALA A 183 -2.48 21.36 19.30
CA ALA A 183 -3.49 22.37 19.53
C ALA A 183 -4.84 22.02 18.88
N ASP A 184 -4.74 21.37 17.71
CA ASP A 184 -5.86 20.91 16.91
C ASP A 184 -5.48 19.64 16.13
N LEU A 185 -6.46 18.92 15.60
CA LEU A 185 -6.26 17.70 14.79
C LEU A 185 -6.02 18.00 13.31
N ARG A 186 -5.19 19.00 13.04
CA ARG A 186 -4.79 19.37 11.69
C ARG A 186 -3.60 18.52 11.23
N LEU A 187 -3.57 18.21 9.94
CA LEU A 187 -2.49 17.40 9.32
C LEU A 187 -1.10 17.98 9.63
N ASP A 188 -0.91 19.30 9.46
CA ASP A 188 0.39 19.95 9.72
C ASP A 188 0.86 19.78 11.17
N ALA A 189 -0.06 19.84 12.14
CA ALA A 189 0.26 19.72 13.56
C ALA A 189 0.54 18.25 13.96
N VAL A 190 -0.32 17.32 13.54
CA VAL A 190 -0.21 15.90 13.89
C VAL A 190 1.00 15.27 13.20
N ALA A 191 1.19 15.52 11.89
CA ALA A 191 2.34 15.00 11.15
C ALA A 191 3.67 15.57 11.68
N ALA A 192 3.72 16.89 12.02
CA ALA A 192 4.90 17.48 12.62
C ALA A 192 5.30 16.79 13.95
N ALA A 193 4.32 16.46 14.80
CA ALA A 193 4.56 15.71 16.04
C ALA A 193 5.07 14.27 15.76
N GLY A 194 4.48 13.57 14.80
CA GLY A 194 4.84 12.20 14.45
C GLY A 194 6.23 12.05 13.80
N TYR A 195 6.63 13.04 12.99
CA TYR A 195 7.93 13.02 12.30
C TYR A 195 9.03 13.79 13.01
N GLY A 196 8.73 14.50 14.10
CA GLY A 196 9.71 15.28 14.85
C GLY A 196 10.26 16.47 14.05
N VAL A 197 9.41 17.18 13.31
CA VAL A 197 9.76 18.38 12.54
C VAL A 197 8.92 19.57 12.99
N SER A 198 9.31 20.79 12.58
CA SER A 198 8.49 21.97 12.85
C SER A 198 7.20 21.97 12.03
N ARG A 199 6.13 22.57 12.56
CA ARG A 199 4.84 22.68 11.88
C ARG A 199 4.94 23.46 10.57
N SER A 200 5.77 24.51 10.51
CA SER A 200 6.02 25.27 9.28
C SER A 200 6.67 24.41 8.20
N ARG A 201 7.73 23.67 8.56
CA ARG A 201 8.35 22.72 7.64
C ARG A 201 7.36 21.68 7.12
N MET A 202 6.54 21.10 8.01
CA MET A 202 5.54 20.12 7.60
C MET A 202 4.50 20.73 6.63
N ALA A 203 4.09 21.98 6.85
CA ALA A 203 3.18 22.68 5.94
C ALA A 203 3.78 22.87 4.54
N ASP A 204 5.10 23.17 4.46
CA ASP A 204 5.82 23.30 3.18
C ASP A 204 5.94 21.95 2.47
N GLU A 205 6.18 20.86 3.21
CA GLU A 205 6.25 19.50 2.64
C GLU A 205 4.86 19.03 2.12
N ILE A 206 3.78 19.40 2.80
CA ILE A 206 2.41 19.15 2.33
C ILE A 206 2.14 19.92 1.03
N LYS A 207 2.51 21.20 0.96
CA LYS A 207 2.41 22.00 -0.27
C LYS A 207 3.18 21.39 -1.43
N SER A 208 4.33 20.78 -1.15
CA SER A 208 5.18 20.11 -2.14
C SER A 208 4.71 18.71 -2.51
N LEU A 209 3.52 18.29 -2.05
CA LEU A 209 2.91 16.98 -2.28
C LEU A 209 3.79 15.79 -1.80
N ASN A 210 4.65 16.03 -0.82
CA ASN A 210 5.50 15.00 -0.22
C ASN A 210 4.80 14.23 0.89
N VAL A 211 3.58 14.63 1.28
CA VAL A 211 2.78 14.00 2.35
C VAL A 211 1.48 13.46 1.79
N LYS A 212 1.16 12.24 2.17
CA LYS A 212 -0.11 11.58 1.86
C LYS A 212 -0.88 11.29 3.15
N VAL A 213 -2.19 11.30 3.06
CA VAL A 213 -3.11 10.80 4.09
C VAL A 213 -3.90 9.66 3.46
N ASN A 214 -3.83 8.48 4.07
CA ASN A 214 -4.49 7.27 3.57
C ASN A 214 -4.18 7.03 2.07
N TRP A 215 -2.88 7.13 1.71
CA TRP A 215 -2.30 6.95 0.36
C TRP A 215 -2.69 8.01 -0.68
N GLN A 216 -3.60 8.94 -0.34
CA GLN A 216 -3.94 10.08 -1.19
C GLN A 216 -3.07 11.31 -0.89
N GLU A 217 -2.70 12.06 -1.93
CA GLU A 217 -1.91 13.28 -1.78
C GLU A 217 -2.65 14.34 -0.96
N ALA A 218 -2.01 14.81 0.10
CA ALA A 218 -2.54 15.86 0.92
C ALA A 218 -2.29 17.22 0.27
N LYS A 219 -3.36 17.97 0.01
CA LYS A 219 -3.28 19.30 -0.64
C LYS A 219 -3.37 20.47 0.33
N LYS A 220 -3.89 20.23 1.54
CA LYS A 220 -4.14 21.28 2.52
C LYS A 220 -3.50 20.94 3.86
N ALA A 221 -2.58 21.78 4.35
CA ALA A 221 -1.94 21.62 5.65
C ALA A 221 -2.96 21.62 6.81
N ALA A 222 -4.04 22.37 6.65
CA ALA A 222 -5.13 22.50 7.62
C ALA A 222 -6.18 21.39 7.56
N GLN A 223 -6.02 20.39 6.65
CA GLN A 223 -7.01 19.30 6.56
C GLN A 223 -7.09 18.56 7.90
N PRO A 224 -8.32 18.21 8.36
CA PRO A 224 -8.49 17.45 9.59
C PRO A 224 -7.96 16.02 9.41
N VAL A 225 -7.42 15.47 10.49
CA VAL A 225 -7.05 14.06 10.61
C VAL A 225 -7.81 13.43 11.77
N LYS A 226 -8.07 12.15 11.68
CA LYS A 226 -8.84 11.36 12.65
C LYS A 226 -8.05 10.13 13.10
N GLU A 227 -8.55 9.49 14.14
CA GLU A 227 -8.05 8.20 14.58
C GLU A 227 -8.16 7.15 13.45
N GLY A 228 -7.12 6.32 13.29
CA GLY A 228 -6.96 5.37 12.21
C GLY A 228 -6.33 5.93 10.92
N ASP A 229 -6.18 7.26 10.77
CA ASP A 229 -5.52 7.81 9.60
C ASP A 229 -4.03 7.46 9.56
N VAL A 230 -3.55 7.07 8.38
CA VAL A 230 -2.14 6.80 8.11
C VAL A 230 -1.54 7.95 7.31
N LEU A 231 -0.54 8.60 7.89
CA LEU A 231 0.20 9.70 7.30
C LEU A 231 1.50 9.16 6.72
N SER A 232 1.77 9.36 5.44
CA SER A 232 3.02 8.95 4.79
C SER A 232 3.81 10.19 4.39
N PHE A 233 5.08 10.25 4.78
CA PHE A 233 5.98 11.34 4.39
C PHE A 233 7.13 10.78 3.54
N ARG A 234 7.28 11.29 2.34
CA ARG A 234 8.28 10.83 1.36
C ARG A 234 9.68 10.80 1.97
N GLY A 235 10.30 9.62 1.98
CA GLY A 235 11.63 9.38 2.55
C GLY A 235 11.70 9.32 4.07
N ARG A 236 10.55 9.36 4.79
CA ARG A 236 10.51 9.31 6.26
C ARG A 236 9.56 8.27 6.85
N GLY A 237 8.99 7.41 6.01
CA GLY A 237 8.10 6.32 6.42
C GLY A 237 6.67 6.77 6.76
N ARG A 238 6.00 6.01 7.61
CA ARG A 238 4.57 6.19 7.93
C ARG A 238 4.36 6.47 9.41
N VAL A 239 3.30 7.23 9.70
CA VAL A 239 2.81 7.50 11.05
C VAL A 239 1.30 7.27 11.06
N GLU A 240 0.82 6.37 11.90
CA GLU A 240 -0.60 6.13 12.17
C GLU A 240 -1.07 6.98 13.35
N VAL A 241 -2.24 7.60 13.24
CA VAL A 241 -2.95 8.22 14.35
C VAL A 241 -3.67 7.13 15.13
N ALA A 242 -2.97 6.52 16.09
CA ALA A 242 -3.45 5.33 16.77
C ALA A 242 -4.58 5.60 17.78
N GLU A 243 -4.55 6.76 18.45
CA GLU A 243 -5.53 7.09 19.48
C GLU A 243 -5.60 8.60 19.71
N ILE A 244 -6.80 9.10 19.90
CA ILE A 244 -7.09 10.47 20.33
C ILE A 244 -7.64 10.43 21.75
N ARG A 245 -6.81 10.78 22.76
CA ARG A 245 -7.11 10.62 24.21
C ARG A 245 -7.93 11.72 24.84
N GLY A 246 -8.35 12.72 24.06
CA GLY A 246 -9.12 13.86 24.56
C GLY A 246 -8.26 15.07 24.93
N THR A 247 -8.82 16.02 25.67
CA THR A 247 -8.24 17.35 25.90
C THR A 247 -7.53 17.43 27.27
N THR A 248 -6.31 17.96 27.26
CA THR A 248 -5.54 18.24 28.48
C THR A 248 -6.09 19.44 29.25
N LYS A 249 -5.70 19.61 30.51
CA LYS A 249 -6.07 20.78 31.34
C LYS A 249 -5.71 22.13 30.69
N LYS A 250 -4.76 22.14 29.73
CA LYS A 250 -4.33 23.35 29.00
C LYS A 250 -5.04 23.51 27.66
N GLY A 251 -6.13 22.78 27.41
CA GLY A 251 -6.89 22.85 26.14
C GLY A 251 -6.24 22.20 24.92
N ARG A 252 -5.16 21.45 25.11
CA ARG A 252 -4.49 20.72 23.98
C ARG A 252 -5.03 19.31 23.88
N ILE A 253 -5.07 18.77 22.68
CA ILE A 253 -5.51 17.39 22.39
C ILE A 253 -4.32 16.44 22.58
N SER A 254 -4.49 15.43 23.42
CA SER A 254 -3.51 14.36 23.63
C SER A 254 -3.72 13.26 22.59
N ILE A 255 -2.65 12.86 21.90
CA ILE A 255 -2.67 11.84 20.83
C ILE A 255 -1.58 10.82 21.04
N THR A 256 -1.85 9.59 20.61
CA THR A 256 -0.84 8.52 20.45
C THR A 256 -0.66 8.25 18.97
N LEU A 257 0.59 8.31 18.54
CA LEU A 257 1.00 8.02 17.17
C LEU A 257 1.89 6.77 17.15
N LYS A 258 1.73 5.93 16.12
CA LYS A 258 2.63 4.82 15.81
C LYS A 258 3.45 5.18 14.59
N ARG A 259 4.76 5.30 14.76
CA ARG A 259 5.68 5.52 13.65
C ARG A 259 6.32 4.20 13.23
N TYR A 260 6.12 3.82 12.01
CA TYR A 260 6.76 2.66 11.36
C TYR A 260 8.16 3.06 10.91
N ILE A 261 9.19 2.28 11.35
CA ILE A 261 10.61 2.60 11.16
C ILE A 261 11.26 1.57 10.23
#